data_61dcccbe3bb8a1eb671510bc639d9821
#
_entry.id   61dcccbe3bb8a1eb671510bc639d9821
#
_cell.length_a   1.000
_cell.length_b   1.000
_cell.length_c   1.000
_cell.angle_alpha   90.00
_cell.angle_beta   90.00
_cell.angle_gamma   90.00
#
_symmetry.space_group_name_H-M   'P 1'
#
loop_
_entity.id
_entity.type
_entity.pdbx_description
1 polymer ?
#
loop_
_entity_poly.entity_id
_entity_poly.type
_entity_poly.pdbx_seq_one_letter_code
_entity_poly.pdbx_strand_id
1 'polypeptide(L)'
;MSKRTLNESGVDEFPSEDCPDVGIYYGVSFAEYCEWDAINHSRLQRIDKSPLHCHATPTRETSQAMRLGQLVHAGKLEPHSVDERYAVMPQYELLHGNVTANGEQSISVATAFVKERRAAFENIAESCGQIIVTQAEYKMFLACLAAMLHDKNVTDIINRGQSEASIIWHDAATGLRCKARLDSVSDVIMDLKTSRDDSNSRLPESFEYSM
;
A
#
# COMPACT_ATOMS: atom_id res chain seq x y z
N MET A 1 -23.37 5.31 26.38
CA MET A 1 -22.54 5.83 27.50
C MET A 1 -21.66 4.66 27.96
N SER A 2 -20.41 4.61 27.54
CA SER A 2 -19.45 3.56 27.92
C SER A 2 -19.00 3.81 29.37
N LYS A 3 -19.09 2.80 30.23
CA LYS A 3 -18.64 2.85 31.60
C LYS A 3 -17.11 2.83 31.61
N ARG A 4 -16.46 3.90 32.10
CA ARG A 4 -15.05 3.88 32.46
C ARG A 4 -14.83 2.98 33.67
N THR A 5 -14.04 1.94 33.51
CA THR A 5 -13.50 1.15 34.64
C THR A 5 -12.03 1.50 34.77
N LEU A 6 -11.62 1.96 35.95
CA LEU A 6 -10.21 2.16 36.30
C LEU A 6 -9.68 0.85 36.92
N ASN A 7 -8.49 0.41 36.47
CA ASN A 7 -7.80 -0.68 37.13
C ASN A 7 -7.16 -0.20 38.46
N GLU A 8 -6.69 -1.12 39.29
CA GLU A 8 -6.09 -0.82 40.63
C GLU A 8 -4.87 0.12 40.55
N SER A 9 -4.29 0.34 39.37
CA SER A 9 -3.19 1.29 39.10
C SER A 9 -3.63 2.66 38.61
N GLY A 10 -4.94 2.91 38.49
CA GLY A 10 -5.51 4.20 38.09
C GLY A 10 -5.29 4.55 36.61
N VAL A 11 -4.93 3.59 35.79
CA VAL A 11 -4.80 3.75 34.33
C VAL A 11 -6.14 3.39 33.70
N ASP A 12 -6.66 4.27 32.85
CA ASP A 12 -7.85 3.98 32.03
C ASP A 12 -7.57 2.74 31.17
N GLU A 13 -8.10 1.57 31.54
CA GLU A 13 -8.24 0.48 30.61
C GLU A 13 -9.33 0.88 29.61
N PHE A 14 -8.91 1.10 28.38
CA PHE A 14 -9.82 1.11 27.23
C PHE A 14 -9.92 -0.32 26.69
N PRO A 15 -10.91 -1.12 27.11
CA PRO A 15 -11.25 -2.32 26.37
C PRO A 15 -11.92 -1.83 25.09
N SER A 16 -11.17 -1.66 24.02
CA SER A 16 -11.81 -1.58 22.71
C SER A 16 -12.26 -2.99 22.39
N GLU A 17 -13.56 -3.22 22.37
CA GLU A 17 -14.20 -4.44 21.86
C GLU A 17 -13.78 -4.72 20.41
N ASP A 18 -13.08 -3.77 19.76
CA ASP A 18 -12.73 -3.75 18.34
C ASP A 18 -11.27 -4.12 18.06
N CYS A 19 -10.46 -4.53 19.04
CA CYS A 19 -9.08 -4.93 18.83
C CYS A 19 -8.84 -6.36 19.33
N PRO A 20 -8.32 -7.27 18.48
CA PRO A 20 -8.04 -8.65 18.88
C PRO A 20 -6.97 -8.73 19.98
N ASP A 21 -6.85 -9.88 20.61
CA ASP A 21 -5.82 -10.13 21.63
C ASP A 21 -4.41 -10.07 21.07
N VAL A 22 -3.41 -10.13 21.98
CA VAL A 22 -1.99 -10.24 21.58
C VAL A 22 -1.77 -11.50 20.75
N GLY A 23 -1.19 -11.34 19.56
CA GLY A 23 -0.99 -12.48 18.67
C GLY A 23 -0.57 -12.08 17.25
N ILE A 24 -0.47 -13.09 16.39
CA ILE A 24 -0.21 -12.95 14.96
C ILE A 24 -1.45 -13.41 14.21
N TYR A 25 -1.92 -12.59 13.29
CA TYR A 25 -3.16 -12.79 12.54
C TYR A 25 -2.87 -12.79 11.05
N TYR A 26 -3.40 -13.76 10.34
CA TYR A 26 -3.26 -13.93 8.89
C TYR A 26 -4.60 -13.75 8.19
N GLY A 27 -4.57 -13.29 6.95
CA GLY A 27 -5.79 -13.09 6.15
C GLY A 27 -6.67 -11.91 6.60
N VAL A 28 -6.15 -11.04 7.46
CA VAL A 28 -6.84 -9.82 7.90
C VAL A 28 -6.78 -8.79 6.78
N SER A 29 -7.93 -8.21 6.41
CA SER A 29 -7.96 -7.14 5.42
C SER A 29 -7.26 -5.88 5.95
N PHE A 30 -6.71 -5.04 5.05
CA PHE A 30 -6.09 -3.78 5.46
C PHE A 30 -7.09 -2.84 6.15
N ALA A 31 -8.35 -2.85 5.72
CA ALA A 31 -9.41 -2.06 6.32
C ALA A 31 -9.64 -2.48 7.79
N GLU A 32 -9.83 -3.78 8.03
CA GLU A 32 -9.99 -4.34 9.36
C GLU A 32 -8.77 -4.07 10.27
N TYR A 33 -7.53 -4.27 9.75
CA TYR A 33 -6.31 -3.90 10.47
C TYR A 33 -6.29 -2.42 10.88
N CYS A 34 -6.76 -1.52 10.02
CA CYS A 34 -6.82 -0.09 10.33
C CYS A 34 -7.77 0.24 11.48
N GLU A 35 -8.86 -0.52 11.63
CA GLU A 35 -9.88 -0.32 12.67
C GLU A 35 -9.39 -0.74 14.06
N TRP A 36 -8.41 -1.62 14.16
CA TRP A 36 -7.87 -2.05 15.45
C TRP A 36 -7.34 -0.87 16.27
N ASP A 37 -7.80 -0.71 17.49
CA ASP A 37 -7.33 0.35 18.39
C ASP A 37 -5.99 -0.05 19.04
N ALA A 38 -4.94 0.10 18.26
CA ALA A 38 -3.56 -0.12 18.66
C ALA A 38 -2.63 0.88 17.95
N ILE A 39 -1.47 1.13 18.53
CA ILE A 39 -0.49 2.08 18.04
C ILE A 39 0.37 1.42 16.96
N ASN A 40 0.49 2.05 15.81
CA ASN A 40 1.41 1.65 14.75
C ASN A 40 2.52 2.70 14.53
N HIS A 41 3.54 2.35 13.76
CA HIS A 41 4.66 3.23 13.43
C HIS A 41 4.20 4.58 12.85
N SER A 42 3.24 4.60 11.94
CA SER A 42 2.74 5.84 11.33
C SER A 42 2.05 6.75 12.35
N ARG A 43 1.41 6.19 13.38
CA ARG A 43 0.80 6.95 14.47
C ARG A 43 1.88 7.54 15.38
N LEU A 44 2.95 6.78 15.65
CA LEU A 44 4.12 7.28 16.40
C LEU A 44 4.81 8.43 15.66
N GLN A 45 5.07 8.30 14.38
CA GLN A 45 5.65 9.38 13.58
C GLN A 45 4.79 10.66 13.56
N ARG A 46 3.47 10.54 13.66
CA ARG A 46 2.57 11.70 13.73
C ARG A 46 2.59 12.36 15.09
N ILE A 47 2.62 11.58 16.19
CA ILE A 47 2.66 12.14 17.52
C ILE A 47 4.01 12.80 17.82
N ASP A 48 5.10 12.31 17.24
CA ASP A 48 6.42 12.91 17.31
C ASP A 48 6.44 14.35 16.76
N LYS A 49 5.65 14.62 15.72
CA LYS A 49 5.44 15.98 15.18
C LYS A 49 4.63 16.86 16.13
N SER A 50 3.50 16.38 16.58
CA SER A 50 2.68 16.97 17.65
C SER A 50 1.44 16.11 17.95
N PRO A 51 0.84 16.22 19.15
CA PRO A 51 -0.44 15.58 19.47
C PRO A 51 -1.55 15.90 18.47
N LEU A 52 -1.60 17.13 17.96
CA LEU A 52 -2.58 17.54 16.96
C LEU A 52 -2.44 16.73 15.65
N HIS A 53 -1.20 16.48 15.18
CA HIS A 53 -0.96 15.65 13.99
C HIS A 53 -1.38 14.20 14.20
N CYS A 54 -1.35 13.70 15.43
CA CYS A 54 -1.80 12.35 15.75
C CYS A 54 -3.32 12.19 15.56
N HIS A 55 -4.09 13.23 15.91
CA HIS A 55 -5.54 13.23 15.81
C HIS A 55 -6.06 13.66 14.43
N ALA A 56 -5.24 14.38 13.65
CA ALA A 56 -5.62 14.79 12.31
C ALA A 56 -5.68 13.59 11.36
N THR A 57 -6.79 13.43 10.65
CA THR A 57 -6.86 12.49 9.54
C THR A 57 -5.96 12.98 8.40
N PRO A 58 -4.96 12.23 7.98
CA PRO A 58 -4.09 12.70 6.91
C PRO A 58 -4.88 12.73 5.58
N THR A 59 -5.09 13.93 5.05
CA THR A 59 -5.61 14.16 3.69
C THR A 59 -4.45 14.16 2.68
N ARG A 60 -3.64 13.11 2.67
CA ARG A 60 -2.52 13.06 1.74
C ARG A 60 -2.96 12.41 0.45
N GLU A 61 -2.94 13.17 -0.64
CA GLU A 61 -3.07 12.60 -1.97
C GLU A 61 -1.97 11.53 -2.21
N THR A 62 -2.38 10.39 -2.72
CA THR A 62 -1.44 9.30 -3.02
C THR A 62 -0.55 9.73 -4.19
N SER A 63 0.73 9.93 -3.95
CA SER A 63 1.67 10.25 -5.02
C SER A 63 1.81 9.09 -6.00
N GLN A 64 2.27 9.38 -7.23
CA GLN A 64 2.53 8.34 -8.23
C GLN A 64 3.48 7.25 -7.72
N ALA A 65 4.54 7.63 -6.98
CA ALA A 65 5.46 6.69 -6.39
C ALA A 65 4.79 5.79 -5.34
N MET A 66 3.90 6.35 -4.52
CA MET A 66 3.13 5.57 -3.53
C MET A 66 2.17 4.60 -4.22
N ARG A 67 1.47 5.03 -5.29
CA ARG A 67 0.61 4.14 -6.09
C ARG A 67 1.37 2.97 -6.68
N LEU A 68 2.53 3.26 -7.29
CA LEU A 68 3.39 2.20 -7.83
C LEU A 68 3.85 1.23 -6.73
N GLY A 69 4.28 1.74 -5.57
CA GLY A 69 4.64 0.92 -4.42
C GLY A 69 3.49 0.01 -3.99
N GLN A 70 2.32 0.57 -3.79
CA GLN A 70 1.12 -0.20 -3.42
C GLN A 70 0.73 -1.26 -4.47
N LEU A 71 0.85 -0.93 -5.76
CA LEU A 71 0.58 -1.87 -6.85
C LEU A 71 1.59 -3.03 -6.87
N VAL A 72 2.88 -2.74 -6.65
CA VAL A 72 3.94 -3.77 -6.55
C VAL A 72 3.71 -4.68 -5.34
N HIS A 73 3.35 -4.13 -4.18
CA HIS A 73 2.97 -4.89 -3.00
C HIS A 73 1.79 -5.82 -3.31
N ALA A 74 0.68 -5.27 -3.82
CA ALA A 74 -0.49 -6.06 -4.19
C ALA A 74 -0.13 -7.17 -5.17
N GLY A 75 0.61 -6.85 -6.24
CA GLY A 75 0.97 -7.82 -7.27
C GLY A 75 1.88 -8.95 -6.80
N LYS A 76 2.68 -8.72 -5.75
CA LYS A 76 3.59 -9.76 -5.24
C LYS A 76 3.00 -10.52 -4.04
N LEU A 77 2.32 -9.84 -3.14
CA LEU A 77 1.84 -10.41 -1.87
C LEU A 77 0.38 -10.87 -1.93
N GLU A 78 -0.44 -10.19 -2.74
CA GLU A 78 -1.88 -10.46 -2.92
C GLU A 78 -2.27 -10.43 -4.41
N PRO A 79 -1.68 -11.24 -5.29
CA PRO A 79 -1.85 -11.10 -6.75
C PRO A 79 -3.31 -11.18 -7.21
N HIS A 80 -4.15 -11.92 -6.49
CA HIS A 80 -5.59 -12.03 -6.77
C HIS A 80 -6.35 -10.70 -6.56
N SER A 81 -5.82 -9.79 -5.75
CA SER A 81 -6.47 -8.51 -5.45
C SER A 81 -6.18 -7.40 -6.47
N VAL A 82 -5.23 -7.63 -7.39
CA VAL A 82 -4.77 -6.59 -8.32
C VAL A 82 -5.90 -6.13 -9.24
N ASP A 83 -6.60 -7.05 -9.88
CA ASP A 83 -7.67 -6.73 -10.83
C ASP A 83 -8.91 -6.15 -10.16
N GLU A 84 -9.11 -6.45 -8.87
CA GLU A 84 -10.20 -5.87 -8.07
C GLU A 84 -9.89 -4.42 -7.65
N ARG A 85 -8.64 -4.14 -7.32
CA ARG A 85 -8.21 -2.86 -6.73
C ARG A 85 -7.71 -1.84 -7.75
N TYR A 86 -7.25 -2.28 -8.92
CA TYR A 86 -6.61 -1.41 -9.90
C TYR A 86 -7.20 -1.57 -11.29
N ALA A 87 -7.43 -0.44 -11.96
CA ALA A 87 -7.87 -0.38 -13.36
C ALA A 87 -6.79 0.30 -14.21
N VAL A 88 -6.35 -0.38 -15.26
CA VAL A 88 -5.32 0.17 -16.16
C VAL A 88 -5.98 1.02 -17.24
N MET A 89 -5.68 2.32 -17.25
CA MET A 89 -6.24 3.25 -18.25
C MET A 89 -5.87 2.81 -19.67
N PRO A 90 -6.85 2.52 -20.52
CA PRO A 90 -6.58 2.17 -21.93
C PRO A 90 -5.96 3.35 -22.70
N GLN A 91 -5.17 3.04 -23.71
CA GLN A 91 -4.60 4.05 -24.63
C GLN A 91 -5.59 4.35 -25.75
N TYR A 92 -6.64 5.11 -25.44
CA TYR A 92 -7.68 5.48 -26.42
C TYR A 92 -7.12 6.28 -27.60
N GLU A 93 -6.01 6.97 -27.42
CA GLU A 93 -5.30 7.72 -28.45
C GLU A 93 -4.87 6.83 -29.63
N LEU A 94 -4.49 5.56 -29.33
CA LEU A 94 -4.09 4.59 -30.35
C LEU A 94 -5.28 4.10 -31.19
N LEU A 95 -6.51 4.23 -30.67
CA LEU A 95 -7.72 3.81 -31.38
C LEU A 95 -8.25 4.86 -32.34
N HIS A 96 -7.78 6.10 -32.25
CA HIS A 96 -8.32 7.23 -33.00
C HIS A 96 -7.20 8.12 -33.58
N GLY A 97 -6.05 7.54 -33.88
CA GLY A 97 -4.93 8.27 -34.48
C GLY A 97 -5.16 8.55 -35.96
N ASN A 98 -5.04 9.82 -36.37
CA ASN A 98 -4.83 10.16 -37.74
C ASN A 98 -3.42 9.72 -38.15
N VAL A 99 -3.33 9.05 -39.32
CA VAL A 99 -2.02 8.73 -39.88
C VAL A 99 -1.45 10.02 -40.47
N THR A 100 -0.26 10.41 -40.04
CA THR A 100 0.45 11.55 -40.63
C THR A 100 0.86 11.27 -42.05
N ALA A 101 1.19 12.31 -42.82
CA ALA A 101 1.65 12.17 -44.22
C ALA A 101 2.86 11.22 -44.37
N ASN A 102 3.61 10.97 -43.28
CA ASN A 102 4.74 10.04 -43.26
C ASN A 102 4.38 8.62 -42.78
N GLY A 103 3.09 8.31 -42.66
CA GLY A 103 2.63 6.99 -42.21
C GLY A 103 2.73 6.72 -40.67
N GLU A 104 3.12 7.71 -39.90
CA GLU A 104 3.17 7.61 -38.44
C GLU A 104 1.79 7.91 -37.83
N GLN A 105 1.39 7.14 -36.83
CA GLN A 105 0.17 7.43 -36.07
C GLN A 105 0.33 8.71 -35.25
N SER A 106 -0.45 9.73 -35.57
CA SER A 106 -0.54 10.95 -34.75
C SER A 106 -1.43 10.68 -33.55
N ILE A 107 -0.84 10.67 -32.38
CA ILE A 107 -1.54 10.49 -31.11
C ILE A 107 -2.05 11.85 -30.62
N SER A 108 -3.34 12.13 -30.79
CA SER A 108 -3.94 13.35 -30.26
C SER A 108 -4.77 13.05 -29.02
N VAL A 109 -4.25 13.44 -27.86
CA VAL A 109 -4.92 13.31 -26.54
C VAL A 109 -6.11 14.27 -26.40
N ALA A 110 -6.26 15.22 -27.31
CA ALA A 110 -7.19 16.34 -27.20
C ALA A 110 -8.54 16.14 -27.91
N THR A 111 -8.74 15.01 -28.58
CA THR A 111 -10.01 14.77 -29.30
C THR A 111 -11.17 14.59 -28.32
N ALA A 112 -12.36 15.07 -28.70
CA ALA A 112 -13.57 14.89 -27.90
C ALA A 112 -13.83 13.39 -27.59
N PHE A 113 -13.58 12.52 -28.57
CA PHE A 113 -13.68 11.07 -28.42
C PHE A 113 -12.79 10.52 -27.31
N VAL A 114 -11.50 10.89 -27.27
CA VAL A 114 -10.57 10.42 -26.24
C VAL A 114 -11.00 10.88 -24.86
N LYS A 115 -11.40 12.15 -24.74
CA LYS A 115 -11.89 12.73 -23.45
C LYS A 115 -13.14 12.00 -22.96
N GLU A 116 -14.11 11.76 -23.84
CA GLU A 116 -15.33 11.05 -23.48
C GLU A 116 -15.06 9.62 -23.02
N ARG A 117 -14.19 8.88 -23.74
CA ARG A 117 -13.84 7.50 -23.38
C ARG A 117 -13.06 7.42 -22.07
N ARG A 118 -12.15 8.36 -21.82
CA ARG A 118 -11.45 8.44 -20.55
C ARG A 118 -12.41 8.72 -19.40
N ALA A 119 -13.28 9.72 -19.54
CA ALA A 119 -14.27 10.04 -18.51
C ALA A 119 -15.21 8.85 -18.22
N ALA A 120 -15.65 8.14 -19.26
CA ALA A 120 -16.47 6.95 -19.07
C ALA A 120 -15.72 5.86 -18.30
N PHE A 121 -14.44 5.62 -18.61
CA PHE A 121 -13.61 4.66 -17.89
C PHE A 121 -13.38 5.07 -16.42
N GLU A 122 -13.09 6.34 -16.18
CA GLU A 122 -12.90 6.90 -14.85
C GLU A 122 -14.15 6.72 -13.98
N ASN A 123 -15.33 7.01 -14.52
CA ASN A 123 -16.61 6.80 -13.84
C ASN A 123 -16.86 5.33 -13.48
N ILE A 124 -16.51 4.40 -14.37
CA ILE A 124 -16.66 2.96 -14.11
C ILE A 124 -15.68 2.53 -13.00
N ALA A 125 -14.41 2.91 -13.11
CA ALA A 125 -13.40 2.56 -12.10
C ALA A 125 -13.77 3.14 -10.73
N GLU A 126 -14.24 4.39 -10.67
CA GLU A 126 -14.71 5.02 -9.43
C GLU A 126 -15.92 4.29 -8.85
N SER A 127 -16.89 3.89 -9.67
CA SER A 127 -18.06 3.12 -9.21
C SER A 127 -17.69 1.75 -8.66
N CYS A 128 -16.59 1.16 -9.13
CA CYS A 128 -16.03 -0.09 -8.63
C CYS A 128 -15.04 0.10 -7.46
N GLY A 129 -14.76 1.35 -7.05
CA GLY A 129 -13.76 1.65 -6.03
C GLY A 129 -12.33 1.35 -6.44
N GLN A 130 -12.03 1.29 -7.75
CA GLN A 130 -10.73 0.95 -8.27
C GLN A 130 -9.81 2.17 -8.39
N ILE A 131 -8.52 1.93 -8.15
CA ILE A 131 -7.47 2.93 -8.35
C ILE A 131 -7.02 2.87 -9.81
N ILE A 132 -7.11 4.01 -10.49
CA ILE A 132 -6.67 4.08 -11.88
C ILE A 132 -5.16 4.22 -11.96
N VAL A 133 -4.53 3.36 -12.75
CA VAL A 133 -3.10 3.38 -13.06
C VAL A 133 -2.89 3.61 -14.55
N THR A 134 -1.84 4.35 -14.89
CA THR A 134 -1.47 4.59 -16.28
C THR A 134 -0.77 3.37 -16.88
N GLN A 135 -0.72 3.29 -18.21
CA GLN A 135 0.05 2.25 -18.90
C GLN A 135 1.55 2.29 -18.54
N ALA A 136 2.10 3.47 -18.27
CA ALA A 136 3.48 3.62 -17.87
C ALA A 136 3.72 3.04 -16.45
N GLU A 137 2.83 3.34 -15.51
CA GLU A 137 2.86 2.76 -14.15
C GLU A 137 2.71 1.24 -14.21
N TYR A 138 1.80 0.74 -15.02
CA TYR A 138 1.60 -0.71 -15.18
C TYR A 138 2.81 -1.42 -15.81
N LYS A 139 3.45 -0.82 -16.81
CA LYS A 139 4.70 -1.34 -17.38
C LYS A 139 5.83 -1.36 -16.33
N MET A 140 5.95 -0.31 -15.52
CA MET A 140 6.92 -0.26 -14.43
C MET A 140 6.64 -1.33 -13.38
N PHE A 141 5.38 -1.51 -13.01
CA PHE A 141 4.94 -2.59 -12.12
C PHE A 141 5.35 -3.97 -12.63
N LEU A 142 5.08 -4.28 -13.90
CA LEU A 142 5.48 -5.55 -14.50
C LEU A 142 7.01 -5.73 -14.51
N ALA A 143 7.77 -4.66 -14.74
CA ALA A 143 9.22 -4.69 -14.68
C ALA A 143 9.73 -4.99 -13.26
N CYS A 144 9.13 -4.39 -12.22
CA CYS A 144 9.44 -4.67 -10.83
C CYS A 144 9.17 -6.14 -10.48
N LEU A 145 8.01 -6.68 -10.88
CA LEU A 145 7.68 -8.09 -10.65
C LEU A 145 8.66 -9.02 -11.38
N ALA A 146 9.00 -8.73 -12.63
CA ALA A 146 9.97 -9.50 -13.38
C ALA A 146 11.34 -9.51 -12.71
N ALA A 147 11.82 -8.36 -12.23
CA ALA A 147 13.09 -8.26 -11.50
C ALA A 147 13.11 -9.12 -10.23
N MET A 148 12.01 -9.12 -9.45
CA MET A 148 11.89 -9.96 -8.26
C MET A 148 11.90 -11.46 -8.59
N LEU A 149 11.30 -11.87 -9.72
CA LEU A 149 11.30 -13.28 -10.16
C LEU A 149 12.68 -13.77 -10.63
N HIS A 150 13.55 -12.86 -11.06
CA HIS A 150 14.94 -13.21 -11.44
C HIS A 150 15.83 -13.56 -10.25
N ASP A 151 15.52 -13.02 -9.06
CA ASP A 151 16.26 -13.40 -7.85
C ASP A 151 15.60 -14.59 -7.17
N LYS A 152 16.27 -15.75 -7.29
CA LYS A 152 15.77 -17.00 -6.72
C LYS A 152 15.67 -16.92 -5.19
N ASN A 153 16.59 -16.24 -4.50
CA ASN A 153 16.57 -16.16 -3.05
C ASN A 153 15.37 -15.35 -2.57
N VAL A 154 15.10 -14.20 -3.22
CA VAL A 154 13.93 -13.37 -2.96
C VAL A 154 12.65 -14.16 -3.22
N THR A 155 12.58 -14.85 -4.37
CA THR A 155 11.42 -15.68 -4.72
C THR A 155 11.19 -16.80 -3.71
N ASP A 156 12.24 -17.49 -3.28
CA ASP A 156 12.15 -18.59 -2.31
C ASP A 156 11.71 -18.09 -0.92
N ILE A 157 12.18 -16.91 -0.47
CA ILE A 157 11.77 -16.29 0.80
C ILE A 157 10.28 -15.93 0.74
N ILE A 158 9.84 -15.25 -0.32
CA ILE A 158 8.45 -14.86 -0.47
C ILE A 158 7.52 -16.09 -0.53
N ASN A 159 7.88 -17.10 -1.30
CA ASN A 159 7.04 -18.30 -1.48
C ASN A 159 6.93 -19.16 -0.21
N ARG A 160 7.91 -19.09 0.70
CA ARG A 160 7.83 -19.77 2.01
C ARG A 160 7.10 -18.96 3.06
N GLY A 161 7.02 -17.63 2.87
CA GLY A 161 6.41 -16.74 3.83
C GLY A 161 4.88 -16.71 3.72
N GLN A 162 4.24 -16.35 4.82
CA GLN A 162 2.85 -15.94 4.82
C GLN A 162 2.79 -14.43 4.66
N SER A 163 2.06 -13.98 3.63
CA SER A 163 1.94 -12.56 3.29
C SER A 163 1.01 -11.83 4.25
N GLU A 164 1.27 -10.53 4.43
CA GLU A 164 0.38 -9.59 5.12
C GLU A 164 0.01 -10.01 6.55
N ALA A 165 1.00 -10.51 7.31
CA ALA A 165 0.82 -10.88 8.71
C ALA A 165 0.61 -9.65 9.58
N SER A 166 -0.52 -9.59 10.30
CA SER A 166 -0.83 -8.53 11.25
C SER A 166 -0.48 -8.99 12.67
N ILE A 167 0.26 -8.17 13.41
CA ILE A 167 0.74 -8.51 14.75
C ILE A 167 0.19 -7.50 15.76
N ILE A 168 -0.20 -8.00 16.92
CA ILE A 168 -0.54 -7.18 18.11
C ILE A 168 0.33 -7.61 19.27
N TRP A 169 0.89 -6.63 19.98
CA TRP A 169 1.64 -6.87 21.21
C TRP A 169 1.45 -5.72 22.21
N HIS A 170 1.83 -5.96 23.45
CA HIS A 170 1.97 -4.90 24.43
C HIS A 170 3.43 -4.47 24.52
N ASP A 171 3.69 -3.18 24.41
CA ASP A 171 5.01 -2.62 24.68
C ASP A 171 5.33 -2.77 26.18
N ALA A 172 6.42 -3.46 26.50
CA ALA A 172 6.76 -3.81 27.88
C ALA A 172 7.07 -2.59 28.77
N ALA A 173 7.53 -1.48 28.17
CA ALA A 173 7.92 -0.29 28.91
C ALA A 173 6.71 0.62 29.23
N THR A 174 5.77 0.72 28.31
CA THR A 174 4.63 1.66 28.41
C THR A 174 3.30 0.98 28.68
N GLY A 175 3.20 -0.35 28.50
CA GLY A 175 1.95 -1.11 28.56
C GLY A 175 1.02 -0.83 27.38
N LEU A 176 1.42 0.00 26.43
CA LEU A 176 0.58 0.37 25.29
C LEU A 176 0.41 -0.81 24.33
N ARG A 177 -0.80 -0.96 23.81
CA ARG A 177 -1.10 -1.92 22.76
C ARG A 177 -0.57 -1.40 21.43
N CYS A 178 0.27 -2.20 20.78
CA CYS A 178 0.91 -1.87 19.52
C CYS A 178 0.50 -2.84 18.44
N LYS A 179 0.51 -2.37 17.19
CA LYS A 179 0.26 -3.20 16.00
C LYS A 179 1.26 -2.94 14.90
N ALA A 180 1.55 -3.98 14.13
CA ALA A 180 2.31 -3.90 12.89
C ALA A 180 1.68 -4.83 11.84
N ARG A 181 1.90 -4.51 10.56
CA ARG A 181 1.60 -5.38 9.44
C ARG A 181 2.88 -5.63 8.69
N LEU A 182 3.24 -6.89 8.57
CA LEU A 182 4.47 -7.36 7.95
C LEU A 182 4.16 -7.89 6.56
N ASP A 183 4.96 -7.52 5.59
CA ASP A 183 4.73 -7.89 4.18
C ASP A 183 4.81 -9.40 3.97
N SER A 184 5.80 -10.06 4.56
CA SER A 184 5.89 -11.52 4.56
C SER A 184 6.66 -12.03 5.78
N VAL A 185 6.20 -13.13 6.35
CA VAL A 185 6.79 -13.78 7.55
C VAL A 185 6.99 -15.26 7.30
N SER A 186 8.22 -15.71 7.49
CA SER A 186 8.61 -17.13 7.54
C SER A 186 9.55 -17.34 8.72
N ASP A 187 10.68 -17.99 8.52
CA ASP A 187 11.87 -17.98 9.39
C ASP A 187 12.57 -16.61 9.40
N VAL A 188 12.23 -15.75 8.44
CA VAL A 188 12.66 -14.36 8.35
C VAL A 188 11.46 -13.44 8.14
N ILE A 189 11.60 -12.19 8.58
CA ILE A 189 10.66 -11.11 8.27
C ILE A 189 11.18 -10.40 7.02
N MET A 190 10.32 -10.28 6.01
CA MET A 190 10.63 -9.55 4.79
C MET A 190 9.71 -8.34 4.67
N ASP A 191 10.31 -7.21 4.35
CA ASP A 191 9.62 -5.96 4.05
C ASP A 191 9.98 -5.53 2.62
N LEU A 192 8.96 -5.30 1.79
CA LEU A 192 9.11 -4.97 0.37
C LEU A 192 9.09 -3.45 0.18
N LYS A 193 10.18 -2.89 -0.31
CA LYS A 193 10.30 -1.45 -0.57
C LYS A 193 10.59 -1.18 -2.04
N THR A 194 9.90 -0.18 -2.59
CA THR A 194 10.22 0.37 -3.91
C THR A 194 11.00 1.68 -3.73
N SER A 195 12.12 1.82 -4.42
CA SER A 195 12.94 3.03 -4.42
C SER A 195 13.02 3.60 -5.83
N ARG A 196 13.18 4.93 -5.92
CA ARG A 196 13.51 5.62 -7.18
C ARG A 196 14.99 5.59 -7.49
N ASP A 197 15.82 5.28 -6.49
CA ASP A 197 17.27 5.33 -6.60
C ASP A 197 17.76 3.95 -7.03
N ASP A 198 18.34 3.88 -8.23
CA ASP A 198 18.99 2.71 -8.80
C ASP A 198 20.50 2.64 -8.47
N SER A 199 21.03 3.66 -7.78
CA SER A 199 22.41 3.66 -7.34
C SER A 199 22.58 2.77 -6.12
N ASN A 200 23.30 1.66 -6.27
CA ASN A 200 23.68 0.74 -5.18
C ASN A 200 24.39 1.41 -3.99
N SER A 201 24.85 2.67 -4.16
CA SER A 201 25.54 3.42 -3.12
C SER A 201 24.61 4.06 -2.09
N ARG A 202 23.33 4.30 -2.41
CA ARG A 202 22.37 4.95 -1.52
C ARG A 202 21.34 4.00 -0.89
N LEU A 203 21.25 2.78 -1.38
CA LEU A 203 20.34 1.78 -0.81
C LEU A 203 20.61 1.50 0.69
N PRO A 204 21.86 1.35 1.15
CA PRO A 204 22.13 1.18 2.58
C PRO A 204 21.65 2.35 3.43
N GLU A 205 21.89 3.60 3.00
CA GLU A 205 21.47 4.80 3.72
C GLU A 205 19.94 4.94 3.81
N SER A 206 19.22 4.55 2.76
CA SER A 206 17.76 4.59 2.78
C SER A 206 17.13 3.50 3.69
N PHE A 207 17.83 2.40 3.93
CA PHE A 207 17.40 1.33 4.84
C PHE A 207 17.66 1.66 6.30
N GLU A 208 18.72 2.41 6.64
CA GLU A 208 19.03 2.82 8.00
C GLU A 208 17.97 3.76 8.60
N TYR A 209 17.26 4.53 7.78
CA TYR A 209 16.17 5.42 8.22
C TYR A 209 14.80 4.73 8.34
N SER A 210 14.69 3.45 8.00
CA SER A 210 13.42 2.71 7.98
C SER A 210 13.25 1.76 9.18
N MET A 211 14.30 1.59 10.00
CA MET A 211 14.29 0.87 11.27
C MET A 211 14.17 1.83 12.42
#